data_12e432f3eb24e00ba564444b3b92fb69
#
_entry.id   12e432f3eb24e00ba564444b3b92fb69
#
_cell.length_a   1.000
_cell.length_b   1.000
_cell.length_c   1.000
_cell.angle_alpha   90.00
_cell.angle_beta   90.00
_cell.angle_gamma   90.00
#
_symmetry.space_group_name_H-M   'P 1'
#
loop_
_entity.id
_entity.type
_entity.pdbx_description
1 polymer ?
#
loop_
_entity_poly.entity_id
_entity_poly.type
_entity_poly.pdbx_seq_one_letter_code
_entity_poly.pdbx_strand_id
1 'polypeptide(L)'
;INSWGVITNCFNKGTVSGEEMSVGGVCGSTRSGTITNCYYLRETATGGMEGKDVPGKAEIMSIEPFKSGEVAWLLNGKGLGEQVWGQQLGIDQSPVLGSDYKVIKAAQGDKDANGKDTYWATFSNLTNDATLSVQSGRKLNVYNATVSGGKLTLTERDNHQVAKKEGVLLKTDGEYVNAKVNKTNELTAASSDENNLAAT
;
A
#
# COMPACT_ATOMS: atom_id res chain seq x y z
N ILE A 1 4.14 15.33 24.32
CA ILE A 1 3.63 16.70 24.08
C ILE A 1 4.24 17.21 22.79
N ASN A 2 3.38 17.62 21.84
CA ASN A 2 3.80 18.27 20.59
C ASN A 2 3.43 19.75 20.64
N SER A 3 4.40 20.64 20.80
CA SER A 3 4.13 22.09 20.93
C SER A 3 4.17 22.84 19.59
N TRP A 4 5.09 22.49 18.69
CA TRP A 4 5.28 23.17 17.39
C TRP A 4 5.74 22.19 16.29
N GLY A 5 5.83 20.91 16.62
CA GLY A 5 6.32 19.89 15.70
C GLY A 5 5.26 19.37 14.73
N VAL A 6 5.73 18.55 13.81
CA VAL A 6 4.89 17.82 12.86
C VAL A 6 5.02 16.32 13.14
N ILE A 7 3.90 15.64 13.29
CA ILE A 7 3.81 14.17 13.38
C ILE A 7 2.96 13.74 12.17
N THR A 8 3.57 13.01 11.25
CA THR A 8 2.87 12.58 10.03
C THR A 8 3.30 11.20 9.60
N ASN A 9 2.40 10.48 8.94
CA ASN A 9 2.65 9.18 8.33
C ASN A 9 3.28 8.18 9.31
N CYS A 10 2.74 8.07 10.52
CA CYS A 10 3.24 7.15 11.53
C CYS A 10 2.13 6.33 12.17
N PHE A 11 2.50 5.26 12.85
CA PHE A 11 1.55 4.44 13.58
C PHE A 11 2.10 3.96 14.92
N ASN A 12 1.19 3.57 15.81
CA ASN A 12 1.49 2.92 17.07
C ASN A 12 0.71 1.60 17.23
N LYS A 13 1.41 0.54 17.62
CA LYS A 13 0.84 -0.76 18.02
C LYS A 13 1.14 -1.13 19.47
N GLY A 14 1.90 -0.30 20.15
CA GLY A 14 2.24 -0.48 21.56
C GLY A 14 1.17 0.10 22.48
N THR A 15 0.97 -0.53 23.64
CA THR A 15 0.08 -0.01 24.67
C THR A 15 0.59 1.30 25.22
N VAL A 16 -0.30 2.29 25.33
CA VAL A 16 -0.02 3.59 25.93
C VAL A 16 -0.93 3.75 27.13
N SER A 17 -0.33 4.01 28.29
CA SER A 17 -1.04 4.26 29.55
C SER A 17 -0.51 5.50 30.24
N GLY A 18 -1.34 6.15 31.02
CA GLY A 18 -0.99 7.36 31.76
C GLY A 18 -2.22 8.01 32.38
N GLU A 19 -2.08 9.24 32.88
CA GLU A 19 -3.20 10.02 33.39
C GLU A 19 -4.12 10.49 32.26
N GLU A 20 -5.43 10.40 32.45
CA GLU A 20 -6.48 10.45 31.42
C GLU A 20 -6.41 11.61 30.43
N MET A 21 -5.98 12.81 30.85
CA MET A 21 -6.02 14.03 30.03
C MET A 21 -4.79 14.23 29.15
N SER A 22 -3.80 13.32 29.22
CA SER A 22 -2.54 13.45 28.48
C SER A 22 -2.12 12.16 27.80
N VAL A 23 -3.06 11.26 27.53
CA VAL A 23 -2.83 9.97 26.90
C VAL A 23 -3.41 9.97 25.49
N GLY A 24 -2.64 9.49 24.54
CA GLY A 24 -3.08 9.28 23.17
C GLY A 24 -2.18 8.29 22.44
N GLY A 25 -2.78 7.43 21.63
CA GLY A 25 -2.08 6.41 20.85
C GLY A 25 -1.02 6.97 19.91
N VAL A 26 -1.21 8.21 19.46
CA VAL A 26 -0.26 8.95 18.61
C VAL A 26 0.33 10.13 19.35
N CYS A 27 -0.48 10.92 20.03
CA CYS A 27 -0.04 12.13 20.71
C CYS A 27 -0.83 12.35 21.99
N GLY A 28 -0.16 12.45 23.12
CA GLY A 28 -0.79 12.69 24.42
C GLY A 28 -1.37 14.09 24.57
N SER A 29 -0.68 15.12 24.05
CA SER A 29 -1.17 16.51 24.07
C SER A 29 -0.48 17.33 23.00
N THR A 30 -1.22 18.26 22.37
CA THR A 30 -0.66 19.21 21.41
C THR A 30 -1.25 20.61 21.64
N ARG A 31 -0.41 21.64 21.51
CA ARG A 31 -0.84 23.04 21.54
C ARG A 31 -0.98 23.64 20.15
N SER A 32 0.04 23.50 19.33
CA SER A 32 0.12 24.14 18.00
C SER A 32 0.78 23.23 16.94
N GLY A 33 1.08 21.98 17.27
CA GLY A 33 1.68 21.02 16.35
C GLY A 33 0.68 20.50 15.31
N THR A 34 1.18 20.06 14.18
CA THR A 34 0.38 19.42 13.12
C THR A 34 0.49 17.89 13.26
N ILE A 35 -0.66 17.22 13.22
CA ILE A 35 -0.76 15.76 13.21
C ILE A 35 -1.61 15.38 12.02
N THR A 36 -1.10 14.52 11.15
CA THR A 36 -1.83 14.07 9.94
C THR A 36 -1.45 12.64 9.58
N ASN A 37 -2.41 11.88 9.04
CA ASN A 37 -2.22 10.55 8.50
C ASN A 37 -1.49 9.60 9.48
N CYS A 38 -1.94 9.56 10.73
CA CYS A 38 -1.38 8.69 11.76
C CYS A 38 -2.44 7.72 12.26
N TYR A 39 -1.99 6.53 12.63
CA TYR A 39 -2.88 5.43 13.01
C TYR A 39 -2.44 4.80 14.32
N TYR A 40 -3.38 4.24 15.08
CA TYR A 40 -3.04 3.43 16.24
C TYR A 40 -3.93 2.19 16.31
N LEU A 41 -3.35 1.12 16.85
CA LEU A 41 -4.08 -0.14 17.00
C LEU A 41 -5.15 -0.01 18.09
N ARG A 42 -6.35 -0.48 17.79
CA ARG A 42 -7.47 -0.58 18.75
C ARG A 42 -6.99 -1.26 20.04
N GLU A 43 -7.49 -0.81 21.17
CA GLU A 43 -7.18 -1.35 22.50
C GLU A 43 -5.77 -1.01 23.04
N THR A 44 -4.97 -0.29 22.29
CA THR A 44 -3.64 0.15 22.78
C THR A 44 -3.66 1.51 23.48
N ALA A 45 -4.71 2.30 23.24
CA ALA A 45 -4.94 3.59 23.90
C ALA A 45 -6.46 3.90 23.91
N THR A 46 -6.89 4.81 24.78
CA THR A 46 -8.29 5.26 24.86
C THR A 46 -8.70 6.16 23.71
N GLY A 47 -7.75 6.77 23.01
CA GLY A 47 -7.93 7.60 21.83
C GLY A 47 -6.61 7.90 21.15
N GLY A 48 -6.65 8.41 19.93
CA GLY A 48 -5.43 8.71 19.16
C GLY A 48 -4.70 9.95 19.62
N MET A 49 -5.44 10.97 20.06
CA MET A 49 -4.91 12.25 20.49
C MET A 49 -5.75 12.79 21.64
N GLU A 50 -5.11 13.08 22.78
CA GLU A 50 -5.78 13.64 23.99
C GLU A 50 -7.01 12.80 24.40
N GLY A 51 -6.91 11.47 24.35
CA GLY A 51 -8.00 10.56 24.66
C GLY A 51 -9.13 10.49 23.63
N LYS A 52 -8.96 11.06 22.43
CA LYS A 52 -9.99 11.12 21.38
C LYS A 52 -9.45 10.61 20.05
N ASP A 53 -10.34 10.04 19.25
CA ASP A 53 -10.08 9.79 17.83
C ASP A 53 -10.31 11.08 17.04
N VAL A 54 -9.36 11.40 16.17
CA VAL A 54 -9.44 12.60 15.33
C VAL A 54 -9.24 12.20 13.88
N PRO A 55 -10.32 12.11 13.09
CA PRO A 55 -10.25 11.72 11.67
C PRO A 55 -9.24 12.55 10.88
N GLY A 56 -8.47 11.90 10.02
CA GLY A 56 -7.41 12.51 9.22
C GLY A 56 -6.13 12.84 10.00
N LYS A 57 -6.13 12.69 11.33
CA LYS A 57 -4.98 12.99 12.19
C LYS A 57 -4.46 11.76 12.91
N ALA A 58 -5.25 11.22 13.85
CA ALA A 58 -4.88 10.09 14.67
C ALA A 58 -6.09 9.14 14.76
N GLU A 59 -6.12 8.14 13.89
CA GLU A 59 -7.27 7.27 13.68
C GLU A 59 -7.05 5.88 14.29
N ILE A 60 -8.11 5.34 14.87
CA ILE A 60 -8.15 3.99 15.40
C ILE A 60 -8.25 2.97 14.25
N MET A 61 -7.46 1.92 14.31
CA MET A 61 -7.52 0.79 13.37
C MET A 61 -7.63 -0.54 14.11
N SER A 62 -8.39 -1.48 13.57
CA SER A 62 -8.31 -2.88 13.99
C SER A 62 -7.02 -3.52 13.48
N ILE A 63 -6.76 -4.77 13.89
CA ILE A 63 -5.52 -5.46 13.50
C ILE A 63 -5.45 -5.81 12.00
N GLU A 64 -6.61 -6.03 11.35
CA GLU A 64 -6.64 -6.47 9.95
C GLU A 64 -6.10 -5.44 8.94
N PRO A 65 -6.41 -4.12 9.00
CA PRO A 65 -5.74 -3.10 8.21
C PRO A 65 -4.21 -3.08 8.35
N PHE A 66 -3.66 -3.40 9.53
CA PHE A 66 -2.22 -3.53 9.72
C PHE A 66 -1.64 -4.74 9.00
N LYS A 67 -2.36 -5.86 8.94
CA LYS A 67 -1.89 -7.10 8.30
C LYS A 67 -2.10 -7.12 6.79
N SER A 68 -3.19 -6.51 6.31
CA SER A 68 -3.60 -6.55 4.90
C SER A 68 -2.74 -5.69 3.98
N GLY A 69 -1.97 -4.73 4.52
CA GLY A 69 -1.26 -3.72 3.75
C GLY A 69 -1.98 -2.38 3.67
N GLU A 70 -3.22 -2.28 4.16
CA GLU A 70 -4.00 -1.05 4.11
C GLU A 70 -3.30 0.11 4.82
N VAL A 71 -2.80 -0.13 6.04
CA VAL A 71 -2.08 0.91 6.80
C VAL A 71 -0.80 1.33 6.08
N ALA A 72 -0.04 0.41 5.48
CA ALA A 72 1.14 0.76 4.69
C ALA A 72 0.78 1.66 3.49
N TRP A 73 -0.28 1.32 2.78
CA TRP A 73 -0.79 2.12 1.66
C TRP A 73 -1.27 3.50 2.09
N LEU A 74 -2.00 3.61 3.21
CA LEU A 74 -2.47 4.87 3.78
C LEU A 74 -1.30 5.76 4.22
N LEU A 75 -0.32 5.21 4.93
CA LEU A 75 0.87 5.93 5.40
C LEU A 75 1.70 6.52 4.25
N ASN A 76 1.66 5.91 3.07
CA ASN A 76 2.27 6.41 1.84
C ASN A 76 1.34 7.36 1.05
N GLY A 77 0.39 8.02 1.70
CA GLY A 77 -0.52 8.98 1.06
C GLY A 77 -1.43 8.32 0.01
N LYS A 78 -1.91 7.11 0.29
CA LYS A 78 -2.77 6.33 -0.62
C LYS A 78 -2.07 6.00 -1.95
N GLY A 79 -0.76 5.75 -1.89
CA GLY A 79 0.06 5.42 -3.03
C GLY A 79 0.53 6.64 -3.87
N LEU A 80 0.12 7.85 -3.51
CA LEU A 80 0.49 9.09 -4.21
C LEU A 80 1.71 9.78 -3.59
N GLY A 81 2.05 9.44 -2.34
CA GLY A 81 3.19 10.00 -1.62
C GLY A 81 4.48 9.19 -1.83
N GLU A 82 5.54 9.63 -1.17
CA GLU A 82 6.78 8.88 -1.11
C GLU A 82 6.55 7.50 -0.48
N GLN A 83 7.08 6.45 -1.10
CA GLN A 83 6.91 5.06 -0.68
C GLN A 83 7.95 4.68 0.39
N VAL A 84 7.81 5.24 1.60
CA VAL A 84 8.72 4.97 2.73
C VAL A 84 8.29 3.79 3.59
N TRP A 85 7.00 3.47 3.61
CA TRP A 85 6.45 2.32 4.30
C TRP A 85 6.19 1.18 3.32
N GLY A 86 6.72 0.01 3.61
CA GLY A 86 6.41 -1.20 2.86
C GLY A 86 5.90 -2.29 3.78
N GLN A 87 5.47 -3.42 3.20
CA GLN A 87 5.01 -4.57 3.95
C GLN A 87 5.02 -5.80 3.06
N GLN A 88 5.64 -6.89 3.51
CA GLN A 88 5.50 -8.18 2.85
C GLN A 88 4.19 -8.84 3.29
N LEU A 89 3.19 -8.81 2.42
CA LEU A 89 1.86 -9.33 2.73
C LEU A 89 1.88 -10.82 3.09
N GLY A 90 1.20 -11.18 4.17
CA GLY A 90 1.18 -12.54 4.68
C GLY A 90 2.37 -12.92 5.58
N ILE A 91 3.40 -12.08 5.66
CA ILE A 91 4.58 -12.25 6.53
C ILE A 91 4.62 -11.17 7.60
N ASP A 92 4.67 -9.90 7.18
CA ASP A 92 4.72 -8.79 8.12
C ASP A 92 3.35 -8.55 8.76
N GLN A 93 3.33 -8.39 10.08
CA GLN A 93 2.11 -8.11 10.84
C GLN A 93 1.75 -6.61 10.85
N SER A 94 2.55 -5.78 10.22
CA SER A 94 2.37 -4.31 10.13
C SER A 94 3.37 -3.69 9.16
N PRO A 95 3.17 -2.44 8.76
CA PRO A 95 4.12 -1.70 7.92
C PRO A 95 5.54 -1.70 8.49
N VAL A 96 6.52 -1.75 7.60
CA VAL A 96 7.96 -1.73 7.90
C VAL A 96 8.57 -0.52 7.19
N LEU A 97 9.25 0.32 7.94
CA LEU A 97 9.93 1.51 7.41
C LEU A 97 11.14 1.08 6.55
N GLY A 98 11.25 1.64 5.35
CA GLY A 98 12.35 1.34 4.43
C GLY A 98 12.33 -0.07 3.83
N SER A 99 11.21 -0.78 3.89
CA SER A 99 11.04 -2.09 3.26
C SER A 99 11.11 -2.00 1.74
N ASP A 100 11.76 -2.99 1.11
CA ASP A 100 11.79 -3.14 -0.36
C ASP A 100 10.42 -3.56 -0.95
N TYR A 101 9.45 -3.92 -0.11
CA TYR A 101 8.10 -4.32 -0.52
C TYR A 101 7.15 -3.12 -0.55
N LYS A 102 6.78 -2.67 -1.73
CA LYS A 102 5.69 -1.70 -1.90
C LYS A 102 4.34 -2.38 -1.82
N VAL A 103 3.35 -1.69 -1.29
CA VAL A 103 1.96 -2.15 -1.27
C VAL A 103 1.14 -1.34 -2.28
N ILE A 104 0.48 -2.05 -3.18
CA ILE A 104 -0.38 -1.51 -4.23
C ILE A 104 -1.81 -1.87 -3.88
N LYS A 105 -2.71 -0.88 -3.85
CA LYS A 105 -4.15 -1.13 -3.72
C LYS A 105 -4.77 -1.33 -5.08
N ALA A 106 -5.48 -2.44 -5.27
CA ALA A 106 -6.27 -2.73 -6.45
C ALA A 106 -7.72 -2.26 -6.24
N ALA A 107 -8.30 -1.67 -7.27
CA ALA A 107 -9.70 -1.27 -7.28
C ALA A 107 -10.60 -2.47 -7.58
N GLN A 108 -11.74 -2.55 -6.92
CA GLN A 108 -12.73 -3.58 -7.21
C GLN A 108 -13.25 -3.43 -8.65
N GLY A 109 -13.25 -4.54 -9.37
CA GLY A 109 -13.81 -4.68 -10.71
C GLY A 109 -15.08 -5.53 -10.70
N ASP A 110 -15.47 -5.97 -11.87
CA ASP A 110 -16.60 -6.90 -12.02
C ASP A 110 -16.28 -8.26 -11.41
N LYS A 111 -17.32 -9.01 -11.06
CA LYS A 111 -17.17 -10.39 -10.62
C LYS A 111 -16.69 -11.29 -11.77
N ASP A 112 -15.89 -12.29 -11.43
CA ASP A 112 -15.51 -13.33 -12.41
C ASP A 112 -16.69 -14.23 -12.78
N ALA A 113 -16.46 -15.16 -13.72
CA ALA A 113 -17.47 -16.10 -14.20
C ALA A 113 -18.03 -17.02 -13.08
N ASN A 114 -17.36 -17.11 -11.93
CA ASN A 114 -17.77 -17.88 -10.77
C ASN A 114 -18.43 -17.01 -9.68
N GLY A 115 -18.67 -15.72 -9.97
CA GLY A 115 -19.28 -14.78 -9.06
C GLY A 115 -18.34 -14.24 -7.96
N LYS A 116 -17.00 -14.47 -8.07
CA LYS A 116 -16.00 -13.95 -7.16
C LYS A 116 -15.64 -12.51 -7.48
N ASP A 117 -15.37 -11.72 -6.45
CA ASP A 117 -14.84 -10.37 -6.62
C ASP A 117 -13.45 -10.40 -7.30
N THR A 118 -13.26 -9.50 -8.24
CA THR A 118 -11.96 -9.26 -8.87
C THR A 118 -11.51 -7.84 -8.57
N TYR A 119 -10.20 -7.66 -8.54
CA TYR A 119 -9.58 -6.36 -8.29
C TYR A 119 -8.53 -6.09 -9.35
N TRP A 120 -8.41 -4.82 -9.76
CA TRP A 120 -7.52 -4.39 -10.82
C TRP A 120 -6.65 -3.23 -10.38
N ALA A 121 -5.40 -3.25 -10.78
CA ALA A 121 -4.46 -2.15 -10.59
C ALA A 121 -3.53 -2.01 -11.79
N THR A 122 -2.93 -0.85 -11.94
CA THR A 122 -1.76 -0.66 -12.79
C THR A 122 -0.52 -0.60 -11.91
N PHE A 123 0.61 -1.04 -12.44
CA PHE A 123 1.89 -0.93 -11.76
C PHE A 123 2.98 -0.55 -12.76
N SER A 124 3.85 0.35 -12.34
CA SER A 124 5.12 0.66 -13.00
C SER A 124 6.15 1.10 -11.97
N ASN A 125 7.43 0.99 -12.31
CA ASN A 125 8.50 1.53 -11.48
C ASN A 125 9.53 2.22 -12.36
N LEU A 126 9.78 3.50 -12.09
CA LEU A 126 10.68 4.32 -12.90
C LEU A 126 12.16 3.99 -12.71
N THR A 127 12.54 3.46 -11.57
CA THR A 127 13.93 3.36 -11.13
C THR A 127 14.49 1.95 -11.11
N ASN A 128 13.68 0.96 -10.78
CA ASN A 128 14.13 -0.42 -10.57
C ASN A 128 13.17 -1.43 -11.17
N ASP A 129 13.68 -2.61 -11.47
CA ASP A 129 12.87 -3.79 -11.71
C ASP A 129 12.10 -4.17 -10.45
N ALA A 130 10.98 -4.85 -10.62
CA ALA A 130 10.15 -5.32 -9.50
C ALA A 130 9.63 -6.73 -9.75
N THR A 131 9.36 -7.46 -8.67
CA THR A 131 8.65 -8.73 -8.68
C THR A 131 7.33 -8.56 -7.95
N LEU A 132 6.23 -8.87 -8.63
CA LEU A 132 4.89 -8.78 -8.09
C LEU A 132 4.49 -10.06 -7.38
N SER A 133 3.78 -9.93 -6.27
CA SER A 133 3.28 -11.06 -5.50
C SER A 133 2.02 -10.69 -4.72
N VAL A 134 1.30 -11.67 -4.23
CA VAL A 134 0.16 -11.52 -3.34
C VAL A 134 0.32 -12.40 -2.12
N GLN A 135 -0.49 -12.19 -1.11
CA GLN A 135 -0.55 -13.05 0.05
C GLN A 135 -0.79 -14.52 -0.38
N SER A 136 -0.19 -15.47 0.31
CA SER A 136 -0.37 -16.90 0.04
C SER A 136 -1.85 -17.29 -0.02
N GLY A 137 -2.22 -18.10 -1.03
CA GLY A 137 -3.60 -18.50 -1.30
C GLY A 137 -4.42 -17.52 -2.13
N ARG A 138 -3.88 -16.35 -2.46
CA ARG A 138 -4.48 -15.37 -3.40
C ARG A 138 -3.97 -15.58 -4.82
N LYS A 139 -4.73 -15.09 -5.79
CA LYS A 139 -4.39 -15.15 -7.22
C LYS A 139 -3.91 -13.79 -7.72
N LEU A 140 -2.89 -13.81 -8.55
CA LEU A 140 -2.39 -12.66 -9.28
C LEU A 140 -2.14 -13.04 -10.73
N ASN A 141 -2.74 -12.29 -11.65
CA ASN A 141 -2.42 -12.34 -13.07
C ASN A 141 -1.82 -10.98 -13.48
N VAL A 142 -0.79 -11.01 -14.26
CA VAL A 142 -0.08 -9.81 -14.77
C VAL A 142 -0.22 -9.78 -16.28
N TYR A 143 -0.61 -8.63 -16.83
CA TYR A 143 -0.89 -8.48 -18.26
C TYR A 143 -0.05 -7.37 -18.87
N ASN A 144 0.44 -7.63 -20.08
CA ASN A 144 0.75 -6.60 -21.04
C ASN A 144 -0.55 -6.11 -21.67
N ALA A 145 -0.58 -4.85 -22.09
CA ALA A 145 -1.74 -4.31 -22.78
C ALA A 145 -1.34 -3.60 -24.06
N THR A 146 -2.00 -3.92 -25.15
CA THR A 146 -1.83 -3.23 -26.43
C THR A 146 -3.14 -2.60 -26.88
N VAL A 147 -3.04 -1.44 -27.53
CA VAL A 147 -4.19 -0.75 -28.12
C VAL A 147 -3.99 -0.64 -29.63
N SER A 148 -4.89 -1.24 -30.40
CA SER A 148 -4.87 -1.17 -31.85
C SER A 148 -6.29 -1.03 -32.38
N GLY A 149 -6.51 -0.08 -33.30
CA GLY A 149 -7.84 0.17 -33.88
C GLY A 149 -8.92 0.51 -32.83
N GLY A 150 -8.57 1.12 -31.72
CA GLY A 150 -9.49 1.44 -30.61
C GLY A 150 -9.85 0.24 -29.73
N LYS A 151 -9.22 -0.92 -29.94
CA LYS A 151 -9.43 -2.14 -29.15
C LYS A 151 -8.27 -2.35 -28.19
N LEU A 152 -8.57 -2.51 -26.90
CA LEU A 152 -7.63 -2.96 -25.89
C LEU A 152 -7.50 -4.49 -25.93
N THR A 153 -6.29 -5.00 -26.01
CA THR A 153 -5.97 -6.43 -25.91
C THR A 153 -5.05 -6.65 -24.72
N LEU A 154 -5.40 -7.59 -23.86
CA LEU A 154 -4.60 -7.99 -22.70
C LEU A 154 -3.95 -9.34 -22.99
N THR A 155 -2.64 -9.41 -22.82
CA THR A 155 -1.85 -10.65 -22.94
C THR A 155 -1.27 -10.98 -21.58
N GLU A 156 -1.68 -12.12 -21.02
CA GLU A 156 -1.17 -12.57 -19.72
C GLU A 156 0.31 -12.94 -19.82
N ARG A 157 1.08 -12.58 -18.80
CA ARG A 157 2.49 -12.91 -18.70
C ARG A 157 2.69 -14.18 -17.89
N ASP A 158 3.66 -14.99 -18.28
CA ASP A 158 4.01 -16.23 -17.58
C ASP A 158 4.77 -15.97 -16.27
N ASN A 159 5.25 -14.74 -16.07
CA ASN A 159 5.97 -14.34 -14.87
C ASN A 159 5.40 -13.05 -14.28
N HIS A 160 5.71 -12.80 -13.01
CA HIS A 160 5.30 -11.61 -12.28
C HIS A 160 6.40 -10.53 -12.19
N GLN A 161 7.38 -10.58 -13.08
CA GLN A 161 8.48 -9.63 -13.12
C GLN A 161 8.13 -8.45 -14.02
N VAL A 162 8.50 -7.25 -13.60
CA VAL A 162 8.26 -5.98 -14.32
C VAL A 162 9.58 -5.24 -14.41
N ALA A 163 9.99 -4.96 -15.64
CA ALA A 163 11.22 -4.21 -15.88
C ALA A 163 11.05 -2.73 -15.47
N LYS A 164 12.17 -2.09 -15.19
CA LYS A 164 12.23 -0.65 -14.99
C LYS A 164 11.58 0.10 -16.17
N LYS A 165 10.72 1.09 -15.88
CA LYS A 165 9.95 1.89 -16.83
C LYS A 165 8.91 1.14 -17.65
N GLU A 166 8.68 -0.12 -17.35
CA GLU A 166 7.57 -0.89 -17.92
C GLU A 166 6.31 -0.68 -17.09
N GLY A 167 5.16 -0.58 -17.74
CA GLY A 167 3.85 -0.58 -17.11
C GLY A 167 3.16 -1.92 -17.32
N VAL A 168 2.40 -2.39 -16.33
CA VAL A 168 1.58 -3.61 -16.44
C VAL A 168 0.22 -3.40 -15.82
N LEU A 169 -0.76 -4.22 -16.24
CA LEU A 169 -2.06 -4.30 -15.62
C LEU A 169 -2.11 -5.56 -14.74
N LEU A 170 -2.66 -5.41 -13.54
CA LEU A 170 -2.77 -6.47 -12.55
C LEU A 170 -4.22 -6.86 -12.36
N LYS A 171 -4.49 -8.17 -12.27
CA LYS A 171 -5.78 -8.71 -11.82
C LYS A 171 -5.55 -9.64 -10.65
N THR A 172 -6.28 -9.45 -9.57
CA THR A 172 -6.14 -10.22 -8.33
C THR A 172 -7.51 -10.52 -7.71
N ASP A 173 -7.58 -11.45 -6.78
CA ASP A 173 -8.74 -11.75 -5.95
C ASP A 173 -8.65 -11.12 -4.54
N GLY A 174 -7.76 -10.16 -4.35
CA GLY A 174 -7.58 -9.41 -3.11
C GLY A 174 -7.25 -7.94 -3.36
N GLU A 175 -7.59 -7.07 -2.42
CA GLU A 175 -7.41 -5.62 -2.56
C GLU A 175 -5.95 -5.16 -2.62
N TYR A 176 -4.99 -5.97 -2.14
CA TYR A 176 -3.61 -5.53 -2.02
C TYR A 176 -2.65 -6.51 -2.68
N VAL A 177 -1.67 -5.94 -3.38
CA VAL A 177 -0.60 -6.63 -4.11
C VAL A 177 0.74 -6.11 -3.61
N ASN A 178 1.74 -6.98 -3.52
CA ASN A 178 3.12 -6.56 -3.28
C ASN A 178 3.87 -6.34 -4.59
N ALA A 179 4.71 -5.31 -4.60
CA ALA A 179 5.78 -5.15 -5.55
C ALA A 179 7.12 -5.11 -4.79
N LYS A 180 7.88 -6.19 -4.82
CA LYS A 180 9.24 -6.22 -4.30
C LYS A 180 10.15 -5.51 -5.29
N VAL A 181 10.78 -4.43 -4.84
CA VAL A 181 11.77 -3.69 -5.63
C VAL A 181 13.08 -4.45 -5.66
N ASN A 182 13.59 -4.75 -6.84
CA ASN A 182 14.86 -5.44 -7.02
C ASN A 182 16.00 -4.40 -7.04
N LYS A 183 17.13 -4.74 -6.39
CA LYS A 183 18.30 -3.85 -6.32
C LYS A 183 19.14 -3.88 -7.59
N THR A 184 18.99 -4.92 -8.41
CA THR A 184 19.64 -5.08 -9.72
C THR A 184 18.59 -4.95 -10.83
N ASN A 185 18.94 -4.26 -11.91
CA ASN A 185 18.06 -4.06 -13.07
C ASN A 185 18.57 -4.97 -14.19
N GLU A 186 18.02 -6.16 -14.28
CA GLU A 186 18.44 -7.21 -15.23
C GLU A 186 17.36 -7.53 -16.28
N LEU A 187 16.16 -6.96 -16.10
CA LEU A 187 15.05 -7.23 -16.98
C LEU A 187 15.03 -6.27 -18.18
N THR A 188 14.58 -6.79 -19.29
CA THR A 188 14.27 -5.98 -20.49
C THR A 188 12.76 -5.79 -20.55
N ALA A 189 12.32 -4.55 -20.71
CA ALA A 189 10.90 -4.24 -20.91
C ALA A 189 10.40 -4.82 -22.23
N ALA A 190 9.11 -5.21 -22.27
CA ALA A 190 8.46 -5.62 -23.51
C ALA A 190 8.49 -4.51 -24.55
N SER A 191 8.55 -4.88 -25.83
CA SER A 191 8.52 -3.92 -26.94
C SER A 191 7.18 -3.17 -26.98
N SER A 192 7.12 -2.04 -27.66
CA SER A 192 5.89 -1.27 -27.85
C SER A 192 4.81 -2.04 -28.58
N ASP A 193 5.19 -3.03 -29.40
CA ASP A 193 4.23 -3.89 -30.13
C ASP A 193 3.60 -4.97 -29.20
N GLU A 194 4.30 -5.28 -28.10
CA GLU A 194 3.84 -6.27 -27.10
C GLU A 194 3.18 -5.60 -25.89
N ASN A 195 3.52 -4.34 -25.59
CA ASN A 195 3.01 -3.62 -24.45
C ASN A 195 3.01 -2.10 -24.69
N ASN A 196 1.83 -1.48 -24.71
CA ASN A 196 1.69 -0.03 -24.84
C ASN A 196 1.66 0.70 -23.47
N LEU A 197 1.70 -0.03 -22.34
CA LEU A 197 1.78 0.56 -21.03
C LEU A 197 3.22 0.96 -20.73
N ALA A 198 3.42 2.22 -20.45
CA ALA A 198 4.71 2.76 -20.04
C ALA A 198 4.61 3.45 -18.67
N ALA A 199 5.71 3.52 -17.96
CA ALA A 199 5.81 4.35 -16.77
C ALA A 199 5.89 5.82 -17.18
N THR A 200 5.08 6.66 -16.57
CA THR A 200 5.05 8.12 -16.74
C THR A 200 5.62 8.82 -15.53
#